data_20dd5f9bfd26a4b5975d19baae120e94
#
_entry.id   20dd5f9bfd26a4b5975d19baae120e94
#
_cell.length_a   1.000
_cell.length_b   1.000
_cell.length_c   1.000
_cell.angle_alpha   90.00
_cell.angle_beta   90.00
_cell.angle_gamma   90.00
#
_symmetry.space_group_name_H-M   'P 1'
#
loop_
_entity.id
_entity.type
_entity.pdbx_description
1 polymer ?
#
loop_
_entity_poly.entity_id
_entity_poly.type
_entity_poly.pdbx_seq_one_letter_code
_entity_poly.pdbx_strand_id
1 'polypeptide(L)'
;NFLIQCYLTLGQNRLLDPIYRGMNFYLITQQDNGAWAQQYDMKLNPAAARYYESNEYLPAYTLSNALLMIRFYEFTGDRKFISRIPDTIEWLQKTRLSDEESLDGRVTHPTFIEIGTDRPLYVHRRGSNVVHGEYYFDYDDQNLLGHYGGKRNLDVQRLIDEYNRVSNLTPVEASANSPILKGRFNGTGTPQSYYNLNRDNRSEVPTVSQIRSILDSMDSENRWLVRHMQTSNPYVGDGTKTNPTHAYQTTHVGDETDTSPFRDESDQLYISTREYIRNMNLLMNFIKSNN
;
A
#
# COMPACT_ATOMS: atom_id res chain seq x y z
N ASN A 1 -3.70 3.47 12.75
CA ASN A 1 -2.90 2.50 13.52
C ASN A 1 -1.80 3.18 14.34
N PHE A 2 -0.97 4.07 13.77
CA PHE A 2 0.11 4.76 14.49
C PHE A 2 -0.39 5.50 15.74
N LEU A 3 -1.42 6.33 15.60
CA LEU A 3 -2.00 7.06 16.73
C LEU A 3 -2.59 6.13 17.79
N ILE A 4 -3.18 5.00 17.39
CA ILE A 4 -3.66 3.97 18.33
C ILE A 4 -2.48 3.39 19.11
N GLN A 5 -1.38 3.06 18.43
CA GLN A 5 -0.18 2.59 19.10
C GLN A 5 0.37 3.61 20.09
N CYS A 6 0.43 4.89 19.68
CA CYS A 6 0.84 5.97 20.59
C CYS A 6 -0.11 6.11 21.79
N TYR A 7 -1.42 6.01 21.58
CA TYR A 7 -2.41 6.06 22.66
C TYR A 7 -2.19 4.93 23.68
N LEU A 8 -2.04 3.71 23.20
CA LEU A 8 -1.82 2.55 24.07
C LEU A 8 -0.50 2.65 24.86
N THR A 9 0.55 3.17 24.22
CA THR A 9 1.88 3.27 24.84
C THR A 9 1.97 4.44 25.83
N LEU A 10 1.46 5.61 25.43
CA LEU A 10 1.63 6.84 26.20
C LEU A 10 0.46 7.13 27.16
N GLY A 11 -0.70 6.53 26.96
CA GLY A 11 -1.91 6.74 27.74
C GLY A 11 -2.48 8.15 27.66
N GLN A 12 -2.21 8.88 26.54
CA GLN A 12 -2.62 10.28 26.40
C GLN A 12 -3.99 10.41 25.73
N ASN A 13 -5.02 10.74 26.48
CA ASN A 13 -6.40 10.86 25.99
C ASN A 13 -6.56 11.89 24.85
N ARG A 14 -5.66 12.89 24.75
CA ARG A 14 -5.66 13.85 23.63
C ARG A 14 -5.49 13.20 22.25
N LEU A 15 -5.04 11.93 22.19
CA LEU A 15 -4.90 11.18 20.95
C LEU A 15 -6.20 10.55 20.46
N LEU A 16 -7.23 10.45 21.31
CA LEU A 16 -8.52 9.86 20.94
C LEU A 16 -9.25 10.65 19.86
N ASP A 17 -9.33 11.99 20.01
CA ASP A 17 -10.00 12.83 19.01
C ASP A 17 -9.37 12.69 17.60
N PRO A 18 -8.05 12.84 17.40
CA PRO A 18 -7.45 12.60 16.09
C PRO A 18 -7.61 11.15 15.58
N ILE A 19 -7.68 10.14 16.47
CA ILE A 19 -7.98 8.76 16.07
C ILE A 19 -9.39 8.68 15.48
N TYR A 20 -10.41 9.19 16.17
CA TYR A 20 -11.80 9.19 15.70
C TYR A 20 -11.99 10.02 14.43
N ARG A 21 -11.34 11.16 14.32
CA ARG A 21 -11.36 11.97 13.09
C ARG A 21 -10.75 11.22 11.92
N GLY A 22 -9.62 10.53 12.13
CA GLY A 22 -9.01 9.69 11.11
C GLY A 22 -9.89 8.52 10.67
N MET A 23 -10.66 7.91 11.60
CA MET A 23 -11.65 6.88 11.25
C MET A 23 -12.81 7.46 10.46
N ASN A 24 -13.34 8.61 10.88
CA ASN A 24 -14.45 9.28 10.20
C ASN A 24 -14.09 9.75 8.80
N PHE A 25 -12.81 10.01 8.51
CA PHE A 25 -12.36 10.36 7.15
C PHE A 25 -12.80 9.28 6.13
N TYR A 26 -12.68 8.01 6.48
CA TYR A 26 -13.10 6.92 5.57
C TYR A 26 -14.61 6.88 5.34
N LEU A 27 -15.42 7.27 6.34
CA LEU A 27 -16.87 7.38 6.17
C LEU A 27 -17.25 8.50 5.19
N ILE A 28 -16.67 9.68 5.38
CA ILE A 28 -17.03 10.87 4.59
C ILE A 28 -16.45 10.85 3.17
N THR A 29 -15.46 9.98 2.91
CA THR A 29 -14.87 9.81 1.57
C THR A 29 -15.40 8.59 0.83
N GLN A 30 -16.20 7.75 1.48
CA GLN A 30 -16.89 6.66 0.78
C GLN A 30 -17.93 7.25 -0.18
N GLN A 31 -17.82 6.88 -1.44
CA GLN A 31 -18.69 7.37 -2.49
C GLN A 31 -20.08 6.71 -2.42
N ASP A 32 -21.07 7.27 -3.12
CA ASP A 32 -22.45 6.78 -3.08
C ASP A 32 -22.60 5.32 -3.54
N ASN A 33 -21.73 4.86 -4.42
CA ASN A 33 -21.66 3.47 -4.87
C ASN A 33 -20.89 2.53 -3.92
N GLY A 34 -20.41 3.02 -2.79
CA GLY A 34 -19.63 2.23 -1.82
C GLY A 34 -18.12 2.16 -2.10
N ALA A 35 -17.64 2.80 -3.18
CA ALA A 35 -16.22 2.79 -3.57
C ALA A 35 -15.38 3.87 -2.86
N TRP A 36 -14.05 3.75 -3.00
CA TRP A 36 -13.08 4.79 -2.65
C TRP A 36 -12.12 5.06 -3.79
N ALA A 37 -11.76 6.34 -3.93
CA ALA A 37 -10.67 6.78 -4.78
C ALA A 37 -9.31 6.56 -4.13
N GLN A 38 -8.24 6.75 -4.90
CA GLN A 38 -6.87 6.63 -4.43
C GLN A 38 -6.51 7.73 -3.44
N GLN A 39 -6.90 8.95 -3.74
CA GLN A 39 -6.69 10.13 -2.91
C GLN A 39 -7.90 11.06 -2.99
N TYR A 40 -7.88 12.08 -2.15
CA TYR A 40 -8.90 13.11 -2.11
C TYR A 40 -8.24 14.48 -1.97
N ASP A 41 -8.79 15.46 -2.64
CA ASP A 41 -8.38 16.86 -2.50
C ASP A 41 -8.85 17.45 -1.15
N MET A 42 -8.52 18.71 -0.89
CA MET A 42 -8.92 19.39 0.34
C MET A 42 -10.45 19.63 0.46
N LYS A 43 -11.19 19.41 -0.63
CA LYS A 43 -12.67 19.47 -0.67
C LYS A 43 -13.29 18.08 -0.60
N LEU A 44 -12.47 17.04 -0.43
CA LEU A 44 -12.86 15.64 -0.39
C LEU A 44 -13.39 15.09 -1.72
N ASN A 45 -13.03 15.71 -2.84
CA ASN A 45 -13.28 15.13 -4.14
C ASN A 45 -12.21 14.09 -4.47
N PRO A 46 -12.56 13.01 -5.18
CA PRO A 46 -11.58 12.08 -5.71
C PRO A 46 -10.47 12.79 -6.49
N ALA A 47 -9.23 12.40 -6.25
CA ALA A 47 -8.07 13.02 -6.87
C ALA A 47 -7.03 11.95 -7.26
N ALA A 48 -6.29 12.23 -8.32
CA ALA A 48 -5.16 11.42 -8.74
C ALA A 48 -3.98 11.54 -7.77
N ALA A 49 -3.22 10.46 -7.58
CA ALA A 49 -2.00 10.51 -6.79
C ALA A 49 -0.83 11.13 -7.55
N ARG A 50 -0.85 11.04 -8.88
CA ARG A 50 0.20 11.54 -9.75
C ARG A 50 -0.41 12.34 -10.90
N TYR A 51 0.36 13.28 -11.46
CA TYR A 51 -0.11 14.17 -12.51
C TYR A 51 -0.63 13.48 -13.78
N TYR A 52 -0.21 12.24 -14.00
CA TYR A 52 -0.58 11.45 -15.17
C TYR A 52 -1.68 10.40 -14.88
N GLU A 53 -2.20 10.36 -13.69
CA GLU A 53 -3.34 9.52 -13.33
C GLU A 53 -4.64 10.32 -13.48
N SER A 54 -5.71 9.64 -13.85
CA SER A 54 -7.05 10.23 -13.79
C SER A 54 -7.62 10.14 -12.37
N ASN A 55 -8.75 10.82 -12.18
CA ASN A 55 -9.52 10.64 -10.96
C ASN A 55 -10.37 9.38 -11.13
N GLU A 56 -10.05 8.33 -10.38
CA GLU A 56 -10.67 7.02 -10.51
C GLU A 56 -10.94 6.36 -9.15
N TYR A 57 -11.78 5.33 -9.18
CA TYR A 57 -11.90 4.41 -8.06
C TYR A 57 -10.92 3.24 -8.20
N LEU A 58 -10.42 2.77 -7.07
CA LEU A 58 -9.51 1.63 -7.03
C LEU A 58 -10.14 0.45 -6.28
N PRO A 59 -10.50 -0.63 -6.96
CA PRO A 59 -11.07 -1.82 -6.31
C PRO A 59 -10.22 -2.36 -5.16
N ALA A 60 -8.89 -2.36 -5.32
CA ALA A 60 -7.98 -2.82 -4.27
C ALA A 60 -8.01 -1.94 -3.01
N TYR A 61 -8.10 -0.62 -3.16
CA TYR A 61 -8.22 0.31 -2.04
C TYR A 61 -9.61 0.24 -1.42
N THR A 62 -10.62 0.11 -2.25
CA THR A 62 -12.01 -0.08 -1.82
C THR A 62 -12.13 -1.32 -0.92
N LEU A 63 -11.62 -2.46 -1.34
CA LEU A 63 -11.57 -3.67 -0.53
C LEU A 63 -10.82 -3.46 0.80
N SER A 64 -9.63 -2.84 0.74
CA SER A 64 -8.80 -2.60 1.91
C SER A 64 -9.47 -1.65 2.91
N ASN A 65 -10.12 -0.59 2.40
CA ASN A 65 -10.83 0.38 3.23
C ASN A 65 -12.08 -0.24 3.88
N ALA A 66 -12.81 -1.08 3.14
CA ALA A 66 -13.96 -1.80 3.70
C ALA A 66 -13.55 -2.74 4.85
N LEU A 67 -12.48 -3.50 4.69
CA LEU A 67 -11.91 -4.31 5.78
C LEU A 67 -11.45 -3.46 6.96
N LEU A 68 -10.91 -2.26 6.70
CA LEU A 68 -10.53 -1.32 7.75
C LEU A 68 -11.75 -0.76 8.48
N MET A 69 -12.86 -0.50 7.79
CA MET A 69 -14.13 -0.07 8.39
C MET A 69 -14.70 -1.14 9.34
N ILE A 70 -14.60 -2.41 8.99
CA ILE A 70 -14.95 -3.51 9.90
C ILE A 70 -14.12 -3.43 11.19
N ARG A 71 -12.81 -3.21 11.08
CA ARG A 71 -11.94 -3.02 12.25
C ARG A 71 -12.32 -1.78 13.08
N PHE A 72 -12.77 -0.71 12.44
CA PHE A 72 -13.24 0.47 13.17
C PHE A 72 -14.52 0.16 13.97
N TYR A 73 -15.42 -0.67 13.45
CA TYR A 73 -16.53 -1.19 14.22
C TYR A 73 -16.05 -1.98 15.44
N GLU A 74 -15.10 -2.89 15.27
CA GLU A 74 -14.50 -3.64 16.37
C GLU A 74 -13.76 -2.76 17.39
N PHE A 75 -13.23 -1.61 16.95
CA PHE A 75 -12.56 -0.68 17.86
C PHE A 75 -13.51 0.26 18.62
N THR A 76 -14.67 0.53 18.08
CA THR A 76 -15.58 1.55 18.62
C THR A 76 -16.93 1.02 19.09
N GLY A 77 -17.38 -0.11 18.56
CA GLY A 77 -18.74 -0.59 18.71
C GLY A 77 -19.76 0.23 17.90
N ASP A 78 -19.31 1.18 17.08
CA ASP A 78 -20.22 2.07 16.34
C ASP A 78 -20.58 1.49 14.97
N ARG A 79 -21.83 1.07 14.82
CA ARG A 79 -22.35 0.40 13.59
C ARG A 79 -22.28 1.28 12.35
N LYS A 80 -22.09 2.61 12.46
CA LYS A 80 -21.93 3.48 11.29
C LYS A 80 -20.80 3.01 10.38
N PHE A 81 -19.73 2.43 10.95
CA PHE A 81 -18.59 1.96 10.18
C PHE A 81 -18.88 0.75 9.30
N ILE A 82 -19.89 -0.04 9.61
CA ILE A 82 -20.26 -1.21 8.80
C ILE A 82 -21.55 -1.02 8.00
N SER A 83 -22.24 0.10 8.18
CA SER A 83 -23.57 0.33 7.61
C SER A 83 -23.60 0.28 6.08
N ARG A 84 -22.51 0.66 5.43
CA ARG A 84 -22.39 0.73 3.97
C ARG A 84 -21.43 -0.28 3.37
N ILE A 85 -21.01 -1.29 4.14
CA ILE A 85 -20.22 -2.41 3.60
C ILE A 85 -20.97 -3.21 2.53
N PRO A 86 -22.30 -3.44 2.63
CA PRO A 86 -23.06 -4.08 1.56
C PRO A 86 -22.93 -3.37 0.21
N ASP A 87 -23.00 -2.03 0.18
CA ASP A 87 -22.81 -1.24 -1.04
C ASP A 87 -21.44 -1.49 -1.67
N THR A 88 -20.41 -1.55 -0.83
CA THR A 88 -19.04 -1.86 -1.27
C THR A 88 -18.92 -3.26 -1.85
N ILE A 89 -19.54 -4.24 -1.22
CA ILE A 89 -19.55 -5.64 -1.72
C ILE A 89 -20.24 -5.71 -3.08
N GLU A 90 -21.40 -5.09 -3.21
CA GLU A 90 -22.15 -5.03 -4.46
C GLU A 90 -21.31 -4.37 -5.58
N TRP A 91 -20.68 -3.23 -5.29
CA TRP A 91 -19.84 -2.55 -6.25
C TRP A 91 -18.64 -3.38 -6.68
N LEU A 92 -17.94 -4.04 -5.73
CA LEU A 92 -16.83 -4.94 -6.06
C LEU A 92 -17.27 -6.14 -6.89
N GLN A 93 -18.45 -6.70 -6.62
CA GLN A 93 -19.00 -7.79 -7.44
C GLN A 93 -19.36 -7.31 -8.85
N LYS A 94 -19.96 -6.13 -8.97
CA LYS A 94 -20.31 -5.50 -10.26
C LYS A 94 -19.11 -5.19 -11.14
N THR A 95 -18.02 -4.74 -10.54
CA THR A 95 -16.81 -4.33 -11.24
C THR A 95 -15.79 -5.45 -11.45
N ARG A 96 -16.19 -6.68 -11.18
CA ARG A 96 -15.38 -7.85 -11.48
C ARG A 96 -15.19 -8.01 -12.99
N LEU A 97 -13.98 -8.38 -13.39
CA LEU A 97 -13.67 -8.73 -14.78
C LEU A 97 -14.48 -9.93 -15.23
N SER A 98 -14.84 -9.97 -16.51
CA SER A 98 -15.41 -11.15 -17.15
C SER A 98 -14.41 -12.33 -17.13
N ASP A 99 -14.91 -13.54 -17.38
CA ASP A 99 -14.06 -14.73 -17.42
C ASP A 99 -12.98 -14.62 -18.51
N GLU A 100 -13.30 -13.98 -19.64
CA GLU A 100 -12.36 -13.74 -20.73
C GLU A 100 -11.23 -12.78 -20.34
N GLU A 101 -11.54 -11.76 -19.57
CA GLU A 101 -10.56 -10.74 -19.11
C GLU A 101 -9.75 -11.19 -17.90
N SER A 102 -10.21 -12.25 -17.21
CA SER A 102 -9.65 -12.70 -15.94
C SER A 102 -8.38 -13.53 -16.04
N LEU A 103 -7.87 -13.80 -17.25
CA LEU A 103 -6.67 -14.62 -17.49
C LEU A 103 -6.75 -15.97 -16.75
N ASP A 104 -7.78 -16.76 -17.03
CA ASP A 104 -8.05 -18.04 -16.36
C ASP A 104 -8.25 -17.91 -14.83
N GLY A 105 -8.86 -16.84 -14.39
CA GLY A 105 -9.16 -16.59 -12.98
C GLY A 105 -7.98 -16.10 -12.14
N ARG A 106 -6.83 -15.84 -12.75
CA ARG A 106 -5.64 -15.32 -12.02
C ARG A 106 -5.78 -13.88 -11.54
N VAL A 107 -6.65 -13.12 -12.18
CA VAL A 107 -6.99 -11.74 -11.80
C VAL A 107 -8.49 -11.59 -11.77
N THR A 108 -8.99 -10.69 -10.93
CA THR A 108 -10.43 -10.55 -10.70
C THR A 108 -10.98 -9.16 -10.97
N HIS A 109 -10.13 -8.13 -10.92
CA HIS A 109 -10.56 -6.74 -11.06
C HIS A 109 -9.53 -5.92 -11.85
N PRO A 110 -9.96 -4.86 -12.54
CA PRO A 110 -9.04 -3.85 -13.06
C PRO A 110 -8.41 -3.07 -11.90
N THR A 111 -7.29 -2.44 -12.17
CA THR A 111 -6.65 -1.57 -11.17
C THR A 111 -7.43 -0.29 -10.96
N PHE A 112 -7.96 0.30 -12.04
CA PHE A 112 -8.69 1.56 -12.06
C PHE A 112 -10.09 1.39 -12.65
N ILE A 113 -11.02 2.15 -12.09
CA ILE A 113 -12.44 2.19 -12.50
C ILE A 113 -12.82 3.66 -12.72
N GLU A 114 -13.41 3.94 -13.86
CA GLU A 114 -13.90 5.28 -14.22
C GLU A 114 -15.04 5.72 -13.30
N ILE A 115 -14.92 6.93 -12.77
CA ILE A 115 -15.97 7.54 -11.94
C ILE A 115 -17.22 7.84 -12.80
N GLY A 116 -18.36 7.40 -12.32
CA GLY A 116 -19.66 7.66 -12.93
C GLY A 116 -20.12 6.61 -13.93
N THR A 117 -19.22 5.80 -14.49
CA THR A 117 -19.59 4.74 -15.45
C THR A 117 -19.32 3.32 -14.93
N ASP A 118 -18.46 3.19 -13.93
CA ASP A 118 -17.95 1.91 -13.40
C ASP A 118 -17.24 1.06 -14.47
N ARG A 119 -16.72 1.67 -15.55
CA ARG A 119 -15.96 0.97 -16.58
C ARG A 119 -14.49 0.80 -16.18
N PRO A 120 -13.86 -0.32 -16.53
CA PRO A 120 -12.41 -0.47 -16.38
C PRO A 120 -11.65 0.63 -17.11
N LEU A 121 -10.61 1.16 -16.47
CA LEU A 121 -9.66 2.09 -17.08
C LEU A 121 -8.26 1.50 -17.06
N TYR A 122 -7.55 1.70 -18.15
CA TYR A 122 -6.18 1.21 -18.33
C TYR A 122 -5.24 2.35 -18.68
N VAL A 123 -4.04 2.33 -18.09
CA VAL A 123 -3.03 3.37 -18.25
C VAL A 123 -2.06 2.98 -19.34
N HIS A 124 -1.87 3.87 -20.26
CA HIS A 124 -0.93 3.75 -21.38
C HIS A 124 0.05 4.91 -21.40
N ARG A 125 1.10 4.75 -22.19
CA ARG A 125 2.08 5.80 -22.42
C ARG A 125 2.56 5.78 -23.86
N ARG A 126 2.68 6.98 -24.45
CA ARG A 126 3.39 7.23 -25.70
C ARG A 126 4.74 7.86 -25.38
N GLY A 127 5.78 7.43 -26.07
CA GLY A 127 7.11 7.96 -25.88
C GLY A 127 7.88 7.36 -24.69
N SER A 128 9.07 7.92 -24.42
CA SER A 128 9.98 7.40 -23.41
C SER A 128 9.69 7.96 -22.02
N ASN A 129 10.16 7.26 -20.97
CA ASN A 129 10.09 7.72 -19.59
C ASN A 129 10.87 9.02 -19.36
N VAL A 130 11.94 9.22 -20.12
CA VAL A 130 12.91 10.28 -19.88
C VAL A 130 12.40 11.63 -20.34
N VAL A 131 11.59 11.68 -21.37
CA VAL A 131 11.00 12.90 -21.91
C VAL A 131 9.54 13.10 -21.50
N HIS A 132 9.16 12.65 -20.31
CA HIS A 132 7.79 12.75 -19.83
C HIS A 132 6.80 12.27 -20.87
N GLY A 133 6.91 11.01 -21.28
CA GLY A 133 6.03 10.41 -22.27
C GLY A 133 4.58 10.72 -21.96
N GLU A 134 3.78 10.96 -22.97
CA GLU A 134 2.37 11.25 -22.83
C GLU A 134 1.64 10.05 -22.22
N TYR A 135 1.12 10.23 -21.01
CA TYR A 135 0.25 9.24 -20.36
C TYR A 135 -1.19 9.52 -20.72
N TYR A 136 -1.94 8.45 -20.95
CA TYR A 136 -3.37 8.57 -21.22
C TYR A 136 -4.10 7.31 -20.71
N PHE A 137 -5.41 7.42 -20.64
CA PHE A 137 -6.31 6.35 -20.22
C PHE A 137 -7.25 6.00 -21.35
N ASP A 138 -7.50 4.73 -21.50
CA ASP A 138 -8.58 4.21 -22.32
C ASP A 138 -9.13 2.89 -21.76
N TYR A 139 -9.93 2.19 -22.56
CA TYR A 139 -10.61 0.96 -22.16
C TYR A 139 -9.95 -0.28 -22.79
N ASP A 140 -8.83 -0.11 -23.50
CA ASP A 140 -8.08 -1.20 -24.09
C ASP A 140 -7.12 -1.78 -23.03
N ASP A 141 -7.22 -3.08 -22.76
CA ASP A 141 -6.39 -3.79 -21.78
C ASP A 141 -5.09 -4.35 -22.35
N GLN A 142 -4.77 -4.03 -23.61
CA GLN A 142 -3.56 -4.48 -24.29
C GLN A 142 -2.40 -3.49 -24.06
N ASN A 143 -1.19 -3.99 -24.10
CA ASN A 143 0.04 -3.18 -24.04
C ASN A 143 0.12 -2.21 -22.83
N LEU A 144 -0.28 -2.72 -21.68
CA LEU A 144 -0.33 -1.95 -20.44
C LEU A 144 1.06 -1.63 -19.89
N LEU A 145 1.16 -0.56 -19.13
CA LEU A 145 2.36 -0.25 -18.35
C LEU A 145 2.61 -1.33 -17.31
N GLY A 146 3.71 -2.07 -17.46
CA GLY A 146 4.01 -3.24 -16.62
C GLY A 146 4.09 -2.94 -15.12
N HIS A 147 4.59 -1.76 -14.73
CA HIS A 147 4.74 -1.39 -13.32
C HIS A 147 3.42 -0.98 -12.65
N TYR A 148 2.38 -0.65 -13.40
CA TYR A 148 1.06 -0.35 -12.86
C TYR A 148 0.25 -1.62 -12.56
N GLY A 149 0.49 -2.70 -13.31
CA GLY A 149 -0.33 -3.88 -13.27
C GLY A 149 -1.80 -3.51 -13.52
N GLY A 150 -2.24 -3.55 -14.78
CA GLY A 150 -3.60 -3.12 -15.17
C GLY A 150 -4.73 -3.89 -14.50
N LYS A 151 -4.44 -5.08 -13.97
CA LYS A 151 -5.41 -5.99 -13.33
C LYS A 151 -4.88 -6.54 -12.02
N ARG A 152 -5.78 -6.85 -11.07
CA ARG A 152 -5.46 -7.31 -9.71
C ARG A 152 -6.28 -8.54 -9.35
N ASN A 153 -5.70 -9.39 -8.49
CA ASN A 153 -6.48 -10.43 -7.82
C ASN A 153 -6.92 -9.92 -6.45
N LEU A 154 -8.24 -9.86 -6.22
CA LEU A 154 -8.83 -9.38 -4.98
C LEU A 154 -9.67 -10.48 -4.33
N ASP A 155 -9.46 -10.69 -3.04
CA ASP A 155 -10.23 -11.63 -2.24
C ASP A 155 -11.49 -10.94 -1.67
N VAL A 156 -12.50 -10.74 -2.52
CA VAL A 156 -13.78 -10.15 -2.11
C VAL A 156 -14.54 -11.09 -1.18
N GLN A 157 -14.35 -12.40 -1.31
CA GLN A 157 -14.99 -13.37 -0.42
C GLN A 157 -14.59 -13.16 1.03
N ARG A 158 -13.34 -12.86 1.29
CA ARG A 158 -12.87 -12.48 2.63
C ARG A 158 -13.64 -11.28 3.21
N LEU A 159 -13.93 -10.26 2.41
CA LEU A 159 -14.74 -9.13 2.87
C LEU A 159 -16.15 -9.56 3.26
N ILE A 160 -16.78 -10.41 2.42
CA ILE A 160 -18.12 -10.95 2.68
C ILE A 160 -18.13 -11.74 3.98
N ASP A 161 -17.15 -12.62 4.18
CA ASP A 161 -17.06 -13.47 5.37
C ASP A 161 -16.86 -12.63 6.65
N GLU A 162 -15.95 -11.63 6.59
CA GLU A 162 -15.72 -10.73 7.70
C GLU A 162 -16.93 -9.85 8.02
N TYR A 163 -17.62 -9.34 7.00
CA TYR A 163 -18.86 -8.59 7.21
C TYR A 163 -19.95 -9.47 7.84
N ASN A 164 -20.17 -10.68 7.35
CA ASN A 164 -21.13 -11.63 7.91
C ASN A 164 -20.79 -11.96 9.38
N ARG A 165 -19.51 -12.11 9.70
CA ARG A 165 -19.06 -12.36 11.06
C ARG A 165 -19.45 -11.20 12.00
N VAL A 166 -19.18 -9.95 11.63
CA VAL A 166 -19.36 -8.79 12.52
C VAL A 166 -20.78 -8.24 12.51
N SER A 167 -21.54 -8.39 11.41
CA SER A 167 -22.89 -7.85 11.28
C SER A 167 -23.88 -8.46 12.28
N ASN A 168 -23.63 -9.70 12.71
CA ASN A 168 -24.41 -10.43 13.70
C ASN A 168 -24.03 -10.12 15.15
N LEU A 169 -22.92 -9.42 15.39
CA LEU A 169 -22.47 -9.04 16.72
C LEU A 169 -23.18 -7.77 17.19
N THR A 170 -23.50 -7.73 18.48
CA THR A 170 -23.89 -6.47 19.13
C THR A 170 -22.68 -5.53 19.22
N PRO A 171 -22.89 -4.22 19.37
CA PRO A 171 -21.78 -3.28 19.58
C PRO A 171 -20.83 -3.68 20.71
N VAL A 172 -21.36 -4.19 21.80
CA VAL A 172 -20.58 -4.62 22.97
C VAL A 172 -19.73 -5.86 22.64
N GLU A 173 -20.31 -6.86 21.98
CA GLU A 173 -19.58 -8.05 21.56
C GLU A 173 -18.49 -7.71 20.54
N ALA A 174 -18.81 -6.90 19.52
CA ALA A 174 -17.85 -6.50 18.50
C ALA A 174 -16.64 -5.75 19.13
N SER A 175 -16.89 -4.87 20.09
CA SER A 175 -15.84 -4.04 20.70
C SER A 175 -15.24 -4.64 21.99
N ALA A 176 -15.57 -5.88 22.33
CA ALA A 176 -15.08 -6.53 23.56
C ALA A 176 -13.55 -6.54 23.70
N ASN A 177 -12.84 -6.54 22.59
CA ASN A 177 -11.36 -6.51 22.55
C ASN A 177 -10.78 -5.18 22.05
N SER A 178 -11.58 -4.11 22.04
CA SER A 178 -11.17 -2.81 21.54
C SER A 178 -9.94 -2.25 22.27
N PRO A 179 -8.88 -1.88 21.55
CA PRO A 179 -7.73 -1.20 22.15
C PRO A 179 -8.07 0.23 22.62
N ILE A 180 -9.10 0.84 22.04
CA ILE A 180 -9.51 2.20 22.34
C ILE A 180 -10.37 2.25 23.60
N LEU A 181 -11.35 1.34 23.71
CA LEU A 181 -12.28 1.31 24.85
C LEU A 181 -11.67 0.73 26.13
N LYS A 182 -10.72 -0.18 25.99
CA LYS A 182 -9.98 -0.74 27.14
C LYS A 182 -8.96 0.24 27.73
N GLY A 183 -8.60 1.26 26.98
CA GLY A 183 -7.63 2.27 27.39
C GLY A 183 -6.19 1.77 27.42
N ARG A 184 -5.34 2.49 28.17
CA ARG A 184 -3.92 2.19 28.28
C ARG A 184 -3.69 0.74 28.71
N PHE A 185 -2.74 0.08 28.05
CA PHE A 185 -2.30 -1.25 28.44
C PHE A 185 -1.69 -1.25 29.85
N ASN A 186 -2.32 -1.97 30.76
CA ASN A 186 -1.88 -2.08 32.18
C ASN A 186 -1.30 -3.47 32.49
N GLY A 187 -1.10 -4.34 31.49
CA GLY A 187 -0.56 -5.69 31.68
C GLY A 187 0.96 -5.74 31.73
N THR A 188 1.49 -6.87 32.16
CA THR A 188 2.90 -7.19 32.04
C THR A 188 3.22 -7.62 30.62
N GLY A 189 4.26 -7.05 30.02
CA GLY A 189 4.67 -7.32 28.65
C GLY A 189 4.41 -6.15 27.69
N THR A 190 4.59 -6.39 26.41
CA THR A 190 4.35 -5.40 25.34
C THR A 190 2.88 -5.45 24.89
N PRO A 191 2.20 -4.29 24.70
CA PRO A 191 0.87 -4.28 24.14
C PRO A 191 0.89 -4.84 22.71
N GLN A 192 -0.24 -5.39 22.27
CA GLN A 192 -0.40 -5.81 20.88
C GLN A 192 0.04 -4.69 19.96
N SER A 193 0.87 -5.00 18.97
CA SER A 193 1.33 -4.01 18.00
C SER A 193 0.24 -3.72 16.97
N TYR A 194 -0.22 -2.48 16.93
CA TYR A 194 -1.14 -1.95 15.91
C TYR A 194 -0.42 -1.21 14.78
N TYR A 195 0.83 -0.86 15.00
CA TYR A 195 1.68 -0.24 14.01
C TYR A 195 3.08 -0.83 14.10
N ASN A 196 3.57 -1.29 12.98
CA ASN A 196 4.91 -1.80 12.88
C ASN A 196 5.68 -0.96 11.84
N LEU A 197 6.78 -0.35 12.25
CA LEU A 197 7.71 0.33 11.36
C LEU A 197 8.40 -0.65 10.42
N ASN A 198 8.52 -1.91 10.85
CA ASN A 198 9.11 -2.98 10.08
C ASN A 198 8.06 -3.68 9.24
N ARG A 199 8.04 -3.44 7.94
CA ARG A 199 7.31 -4.27 6.98
C ARG A 199 7.88 -5.69 6.89
N ASP A 200 9.15 -5.86 7.19
CA ASP A 200 9.78 -7.17 7.34
C ASP A 200 9.59 -7.60 8.80
N ASN A 201 8.65 -8.51 9.03
CA ASN A 201 8.43 -9.19 10.32
C ASN A 201 9.61 -10.12 10.69
N ARG A 202 10.84 -9.71 10.44
CA ARG A 202 12.00 -10.47 10.84
C ARG A 202 12.23 -10.23 12.33
N SER A 203 11.71 -11.14 13.12
CA SER A 203 12.08 -11.30 14.53
C SER A 203 13.49 -11.90 14.70
N GLU A 204 14.32 -11.80 13.66
CA GLU A 204 15.69 -12.30 13.70
C GLU A 204 16.50 -11.51 14.72
N VAL A 205 16.94 -12.21 15.76
CA VAL A 205 17.90 -11.68 16.71
C VAL A 205 19.30 -12.01 16.16
N PRO A 206 20.07 -11.03 15.72
CA PRO A 206 21.38 -11.28 15.15
C PRO A 206 22.39 -11.69 16.23
N THR A 207 23.37 -12.47 15.83
CA THR A 207 24.53 -12.79 16.68
C THR A 207 25.45 -11.58 16.83
N VAL A 208 26.30 -11.60 17.86
CA VAL A 208 27.36 -10.59 18.07
C VAL A 208 28.25 -10.44 16.83
N SER A 209 28.56 -11.56 16.15
CA SER A 209 29.37 -11.54 14.94
C SER A 209 28.68 -10.81 13.80
N GLN A 210 27.39 -11.04 13.60
CA GLN A 210 26.61 -10.32 12.59
C GLN A 210 26.53 -8.81 12.89
N ILE A 211 26.36 -8.43 14.16
CA ILE A 211 26.37 -7.02 14.56
C ILE A 211 27.74 -6.37 14.28
N ARG A 212 28.83 -7.05 14.60
CA ARG A 212 30.18 -6.54 14.26
C ARG A 212 30.33 -6.35 12.76
N SER A 213 29.95 -7.35 11.96
CA SER A 213 30.00 -7.24 10.49
C SER A 213 29.16 -6.07 9.96
N ILE A 214 28.00 -5.79 10.54
CA ILE A 214 27.16 -4.64 10.15
C ILE A 214 27.89 -3.32 10.49
N LEU A 215 28.47 -3.21 11.67
CA LEU A 215 29.19 -2.01 12.09
C LEU A 215 30.48 -1.82 11.28
N ASP A 216 31.24 -2.88 11.07
CA ASP A 216 32.51 -2.86 10.30
C ASP A 216 32.28 -2.58 8.80
N SER A 217 31.07 -2.79 8.29
CA SER A 217 30.71 -2.49 6.89
C SER A 217 30.40 -1.00 6.64
N MET A 218 30.36 -0.16 7.67
CA MET A 218 30.24 1.28 7.49
C MET A 218 31.54 1.88 6.94
N ASP A 219 31.39 2.88 6.10
CA ASP A 219 32.55 3.67 5.64
C ASP A 219 33.02 4.67 6.71
N SER A 220 34.04 5.47 6.38
CA SER A 220 34.60 6.47 7.27
C SER A 220 33.64 7.60 7.67
N GLU A 221 32.50 7.71 6.97
CA GLU A 221 31.44 8.69 7.27
C GLU A 221 30.22 8.01 7.96
N ASN A 222 30.39 6.78 8.45
CA ASN A 222 29.35 5.97 9.10
C ASN A 222 28.14 5.68 8.21
N ARG A 223 28.38 5.41 6.90
CA ARG A 223 27.35 5.08 5.94
C ARG A 223 27.48 3.62 5.50
N TRP A 224 26.35 2.95 5.28
CA TRP A 224 26.31 1.66 4.58
C TRP A 224 26.19 1.90 3.09
N LEU A 225 27.21 1.57 2.36
CA LEU A 225 27.29 1.71 0.92
C LEU A 225 27.07 0.36 0.23
N VAL A 226 26.33 0.36 -0.87
CA VAL A 226 26.06 -0.81 -1.70
C VAL A 226 26.47 -0.52 -3.14
N ARG A 227 26.97 -1.55 -3.83
CA ARG A 227 27.32 -1.44 -5.25
C ARG A 227 26.10 -1.56 -6.16
N HIS A 228 25.09 -2.30 -5.74
CA HIS A 228 23.91 -2.57 -6.55
C HIS A 228 22.66 -2.10 -5.82
N MET A 229 21.87 -1.27 -6.48
CA MET A 229 20.54 -0.88 -6.00
C MET A 229 19.46 -1.57 -6.84
N GLN A 230 18.53 -2.25 -6.18
CA GLN A 230 17.32 -2.69 -6.83
C GLN A 230 16.34 -1.51 -6.90
N THR A 231 16.11 -1.00 -8.10
CA THR A 231 15.05 -0.04 -8.36
C THR A 231 13.73 -0.79 -8.64
N SER A 232 12.59 -0.12 -8.47
CA SER A 232 11.28 -0.70 -8.79
C SER A 232 11.11 -1.02 -10.27
N ASN A 233 11.87 -0.35 -11.14
CA ASN A 233 11.91 -0.54 -12.57
C ASN A 233 13.36 -0.48 -13.04
N PRO A 234 14.12 -1.56 -12.87
CA PRO A 234 15.50 -1.58 -13.31
C PRO A 234 15.54 -1.45 -14.84
N TYR A 235 16.51 -0.70 -15.35
CA TYR A 235 16.80 -0.69 -16.77
C TYR A 235 17.24 -2.10 -17.18
N VAL A 236 16.58 -2.67 -18.17
CA VAL A 236 16.85 -4.02 -18.70
C VAL A 236 17.32 -4.00 -20.16
N GLY A 237 17.68 -2.83 -20.68
CA GLY A 237 18.22 -2.69 -22.03
C GLY A 237 19.74 -2.84 -22.08
N ASP A 238 20.28 -2.72 -23.27
CA ASP A 238 21.70 -2.79 -23.58
C ASP A 238 22.39 -1.40 -23.61
N GLY A 239 21.71 -0.35 -23.14
CA GLY A 239 22.16 1.04 -23.20
C GLY A 239 21.83 1.74 -24.52
N THR A 240 21.22 1.07 -25.48
CA THR A 240 20.81 1.69 -26.73
C THR A 240 19.54 2.54 -26.54
N LYS A 241 19.42 3.61 -27.32
CA LYS A 241 18.21 4.43 -27.34
C LYS A 241 17.00 3.59 -27.71
N THR A 242 16.03 3.51 -26.82
CA THR A 242 14.71 2.97 -27.18
C THR A 242 14.06 3.93 -28.18
N ASN A 243 13.60 3.38 -29.29
CA ASN A 243 12.91 4.16 -30.29
C ASN A 243 11.56 4.65 -29.72
N PRO A 244 11.34 5.96 -29.53
CA PRO A 244 10.12 6.48 -28.92
C PRO A 244 8.86 6.29 -29.75
N THR A 245 8.95 5.67 -30.93
CA THR A 245 7.81 5.47 -31.83
C THR A 245 6.95 4.26 -31.50
N HIS A 246 7.35 3.44 -30.56
CA HIS A 246 6.51 2.34 -30.13
C HIS A 246 5.63 2.78 -28.95
N ALA A 247 4.44 3.31 -29.29
CA ALA A 247 3.36 3.45 -28.35
C ALA A 247 3.12 2.12 -27.66
N TYR A 248 2.95 2.10 -26.36
CA TYR A 248 2.56 0.92 -25.54
C TYR A 248 3.61 -0.16 -25.32
N GLN A 249 4.82 -0.03 -25.79
CA GLN A 249 5.78 -1.06 -25.45
C GLN A 249 6.07 -1.06 -23.95
N THR A 250 6.05 -2.28 -23.45
CA THR A 250 6.62 -2.63 -22.16
C THR A 250 7.91 -1.88 -21.98
N THR A 251 7.89 -1.15 -21.02
CA THR A 251 8.90 -0.28 -20.54
C THR A 251 10.25 -0.92 -20.46
N HIS A 252 11.06 -0.73 -21.46
CA HIS A 252 12.43 -0.48 -21.13
C HIS A 252 12.42 0.86 -20.38
N VAL A 253 12.55 0.80 -19.06
CA VAL A 253 12.68 2.00 -18.26
C VAL A 253 14.08 2.49 -18.49
N GLY A 254 14.17 3.64 -19.13
CA GLY A 254 15.44 4.28 -19.35
C GLY A 254 15.98 4.16 -20.78
N ASP A 255 16.59 5.23 -21.16
CA ASP A 255 17.49 5.34 -22.28
C ASP A 255 18.87 5.74 -21.75
N GLU A 256 19.76 6.22 -22.60
CA GLU A 256 21.10 6.70 -22.25
C GLU A 256 21.14 7.78 -21.15
N THR A 257 19.99 8.39 -20.80
CA THR A 257 19.88 9.42 -19.77
C THR A 257 19.35 8.87 -18.45
N ASP A 258 19.01 7.58 -18.38
CA ASP A 258 18.59 6.93 -17.15
C ASP A 258 19.75 6.89 -16.16
N THR A 259 19.56 7.48 -15.00
CA THR A 259 20.53 7.47 -13.92
C THR A 259 20.38 6.27 -13.00
N SER A 260 19.46 5.36 -13.28
CA SER A 260 19.33 4.11 -12.55
C SER A 260 20.61 3.27 -12.74
N PRO A 261 21.16 2.66 -11.68
CA PRO A 261 22.36 1.86 -11.83
C PRO A 261 22.11 0.67 -12.72
N PHE A 262 22.93 0.53 -13.76
CA PHE A 262 23.00 -0.67 -14.55
C PHE A 262 23.44 -1.82 -13.66
N ARG A 263 22.73 -2.91 -13.67
CA ARG A 263 22.82 -3.96 -12.64
C ARG A 263 24.21 -4.58 -12.50
N ASP A 264 25.05 -4.52 -13.54
CA ASP A 264 26.29 -5.29 -13.62
C ASP A 264 27.57 -4.47 -13.93
N GLU A 265 27.50 -3.16 -14.16
CA GLU A 265 28.64 -2.41 -14.69
C GLU A 265 29.09 -1.19 -13.88
N SER A 266 28.40 -0.83 -12.82
CA SER A 266 28.74 0.38 -12.07
C SER A 266 29.57 0.07 -10.82
N ASP A 267 30.82 0.53 -10.81
CA ASP A 267 31.61 0.62 -9.58
C ASP A 267 31.12 1.71 -8.61
N GLN A 268 30.05 2.42 -8.99
CA GLN A 268 29.45 3.47 -8.19
C GLN A 268 28.83 2.89 -6.92
N LEU A 269 29.09 3.55 -5.81
CA LEU A 269 28.53 3.22 -4.52
C LEU A 269 27.28 4.08 -4.24
N TYR A 270 26.29 3.45 -3.65
CA TYR A 270 24.98 4.05 -3.36
C TYR A 270 24.61 3.88 -1.91
N ILE A 271 23.80 4.80 -1.37
CA ILE A 271 23.09 4.61 -0.10
C ILE A 271 21.73 3.97 -0.43
N SER A 272 21.54 2.75 0.04
CA SER A 272 20.28 2.04 -0.11
C SER A 272 19.41 2.21 1.13
N THR A 273 18.24 2.82 0.98
CA THR A 273 17.24 2.93 2.07
C THR A 273 16.84 1.54 2.58
N ARG A 274 16.76 0.55 1.71
CA ARG A 274 16.43 -0.83 2.07
C ARG A 274 17.49 -1.44 2.99
N GLU A 275 18.77 -1.30 2.62
CA GLU A 275 19.88 -1.82 3.41
C GLU A 275 20.01 -1.08 4.74
N TYR A 276 19.85 0.23 4.73
CA TYR A 276 19.81 1.04 5.94
C TYR A 276 18.74 0.55 6.94
N ILE A 277 17.49 0.40 6.47
CA ILE A 277 16.39 -0.08 7.30
C ILE A 277 16.69 -1.48 7.82
N ARG A 278 17.21 -2.38 6.98
CA ARG A 278 17.57 -3.74 7.38
C ARG A 278 18.61 -3.74 8.50
N ASN A 279 19.68 -3.02 8.33
CA ASN A 279 20.78 -2.96 9.30
C ASN A 279 20.31 -2.35 10.61
N MET A 280 19.58 -1.24 10.56
CA MET A 280 19.01 -0.62 11.76
C MET A 280 18.07 -1.55 12.51
N ASN A 281 17.26 -2.33 11.79
CA ASN A 281 16.37 -3.30 12.43
C ASN A 281 17.13 -4.40 13.16
N LEU A 282 18.18 -4.94 12.55
CA LEU A 282 19.03 -5.96 13.18
C LEU A 282 19.72 -5.38 14.43
N LEU A 283 20.26 -4.18 14.36
CA LEU A 283 20.87 -3.49 15.51
C LEU A 283 19.85 -3.28 16.64
N MET A 284 18.64 -2.82 16.31
CA MET A 284 17.56 -2.63 17.30
C MET A 284 17.10 -3.93 17.92
N ASN A 285 16.94 -5.00 17.14
CA ASN A 285 16.57 -6.31 17.66
C ASN A 285 17.64 -6.88 18.61
N PHE A 286 18.91 -6.69 18.27
CA PHE A 286 20.01 -7.09 19.14
C PHE A 286 19.98 -6.35 20.48
N ILE A 287 19.85 -5.03 20.47
CA ILE A 287 19.77 -4.22 21.71
C ILE A 287 18.57 -4.67 22.53
N LYS A 288 17.41 -4.86 21.90
CA LYS A 288 16.17 -5.27 22.60
C LYS A 288 16.27 -6.65 23.23
N SER A 289 17.02 -7.57 22.65
CA SER A 289 17.16 -8.94 23.16
C SER A 289 18.22 -9.07 24.25
N ASN A 290 19.10 -8.07 24.41
CA ASN A 290 20.18 -8.06 25.40
C ASN A 290 19.96 -7.05 26.54
N ASN A 291 18.81 -6.39 26.56
CA ASN A 291 18.28 -5.58 27.66
C ASN A 291 17.07 -6.28 28.31
#